data_238edfb9cd48b422168672d374c0246a
#
_entry.id   238edfb9cd48b422168672d374c0246a
#
_cell.length_a   1.000
_cell.length_b   1.000
_cell.length_c   1.000
_cell.angle_alpha   90.00
_cell.angle_beta   90.00
_cell.angle_gamma   90.00
#
_symmetry.space_group_name_H-M   'P 1'
#
loop_
_entity.id
_entity.type
_entity.pdbx_description
1 polymer ?
#
loop_
_entity_poly.entity_id
_entity_poly.type
_entity_poly.pdbx_seq_one_letter_code
_entity_poly.pdbx_strand_id
1 'polypeptide(L)'
;MPKVEFVKLKKPEKALHLCELAEEFFTSGERVLIMVQDDNQAVTLDRFMWTWKKGSFLPHSFDNGAVDCLDEPVVITVEERNPNGARVLIMGNPASFQFAQQFERIIDFAEIHDDDLAEAARRRFARFREAGFAPSMR
;
A
#
# COMPACT_ATOMS: atom_id res chain seq x y z
N MET A 1 -10.59 -8.41 13.45
CA MET A 1 -11.06 -7.37 12.50
C MET A 1 -9.87 -6.53 12.07
N PRO A 2 -9.61 -6.40 10.77
CA PRO A 2 -8.52 -5.56 10.29
C PRO A 2 -8.68 -4.10 10.68
N LYS A 3 -7.55 -3.45 10.94
CA LYS A 3 -7.49 -2.01 11.15
C LYS A 3 -7.36 -1.32 9.79
N VAL A 4 -8.26 -0.40 9.49
CA VAL A 4 -8.28 0.32 8.21
C VAL A 4 -8.02 1.81 8.46
N GLU A 5 -7.00 2.35 7.81
CA GLU A 5 -6.63 3.76 7.93
C GLU A 5 -6.51 4.39 6.55
N PHE A 6 -7.00 5.61 6.40
CA PHE A 6 -6.87 6.39 5.17
C PHE A 6 -5.89 7.53 5.37
N VAL A 7 -4.99 7.71 4.41
CA VAL A 7 -4.04 8.82 4.38
C VAL A 7 -4.58 9.88 3.41
N LYS A 8 -4.77 11.10 3.90
CA LYS A 8 -5.23 12.22 3.07
C LYS A 8 -4.06 12.77 2.26
N LEU A 9 -4.21 12.80 0.94
CA LEU A 9 -3.23 13.39 0.02
C LEU A 9 -3.77 14.67 -0.58
N LYS A 10 -3.16 15.79 -0.22
CA LYS A 10 -3.50 17.12 -0.76
C LYS A 10 -2.78 17.41 -2.06
N LYS A 11 -1.74 16.64 -2.37
CA LYS A 11 -0.91 16.74 -3.58
C LYS A 11 -0.66 15.37 -4.16
N PRO A 12 -0.34 15.24 -5.45
CA PRO A 12 -0.07 13.94 -6.07
C PRO A 12 1.32 13.39 -5.72
N GLU A 13 1.56 13.18 -4.43
CA GLU A 13 2.85 12.71 -3.89
C GLU A 13 2.74 11.30 -3.30
N LYS A 14 1.92 10.46 -3.91
CA LYS A 14 1.65 9.13 -3.36
C LYS A 14 2.92 8.29 -3.20
N ALA A 15 3.84 8.33 -4.18
CA ALA A 15 5.06 7.53 -4.12
C ALA A 15 5.89 7.82 -2.87
N LEU A 16 6.00 9.09 -2.48
CA LEU A 16 6.70 9.48 -1.25
C LEU A 16 6.02 8.86 -0.02
N HIS A 17 4.70 8.95 0.06
CA HIS A 17 3.94 8.37 1.17
C HIS A 17 4.05 6.84 1.22
N LEU A 18 4.09 6.17 0.06
CA LEU A 18 4.30 4.73 0.00
C LEU A 18 5.65 4.34 0.60
N CYS A 19 6.70 5.09 0.29
CA CYS A 19 8.03 4.86 0.86
C CYS A 19 8.07 5.12 2.36
N GLU A 20 7.48 6.21 2.81
CA GLU A 20 7.44 6.56 4.24
C GLU A 20 6.69 5.51 5.06
N LEU A 21 5.54 5.06 4.57
CA LEU A 21 4.75 4.03 5.23
C LEU A 21 5.47 2.69 5.25
N ALA A 22 6.07 2.30 4.12
CA ALA A 22 6.82 1.06 4.05
C ALA A 22 7.99 1.05 5.04
N GLU A 23 8.70 2.17 5.15
CA GLU A 23 9.80 2.30 6.12
C GLU A 23 9.27 2.22 7.56
N GLU A 24 8.17 2.87 7.86
CA GLU A 24 7.56 2.85 9.19
C GLU A 24 7.24 1.41 9.62
N PHE A 25 6.55 0.66 8.78
CA PHE A 25 6.16 -0.71 9.10
C PHE A 25 7.36 -1.66 9.12
N PHE A 26 8.28 -1.50 8.17
CA PHE A 26 9.51 -2.28 8.17
C PHE A 26 10.31 -2.08 9.46
N THR A 27 10.45 -0.84 9.90
CA THR A 27 11.16 -0.51 11.15
C THR A 27 10.47 -1.13 12.36
N SER A 28 9.15 -1.28 12.31
CA SER A 28 8.37 -1.93 13.37
C SER A 28 8.41 -3.46 13.29
N GLY A 29 9.14 -4.03 12.34
CA GLY A 29 9.25 -5.48 12.19
C GLY A 29 8.11 -6.12 11.40
N GLU A 30 7.29 -5.33 10.72
CA GLU A 30 6.18 -5.83 9.92
C GLU A 30 6.59 -6.09 8.47
N ARG A 31 6.06 -7.15 7.89
CA ARG A 31 6.15 -7.36 6.45
C ARG A 31 5.03 -6.58 5.76
N VAL A 32 5.35 -6.00 4.61
CA VAL A 32 4.46 -5.07 3.90
C VAL A 32 4.25 -5.52 2.46
N LEU A 33 3.00 -5.45 2.01
CA LEU A 33 2.66 -5.62 0.60
C LEU A 33 2.11 -4.29 0.08
N ILE A 34 2.70 -3.77 -0.99
CA ILE A 34 2.25 -2.53 -1.64
C ILE A 34 1.63 -2.88 -2.98
N MET A 35 0.33 -2.59 -3.13
CA MET A 35 -0.38 -2.77 -4.39
C MET A 35 -0.26 -1.50 -5.24
N VAL A 36 0.14 -1.66 -6.50
CA VAL A 36 0.13 -0.58 -7.49
C VAL A 36 -0.63 -1.02 -8.73
N GLN A 37 -0.88 -0.10 -9.65
CA GLN A 37 -1.84 -0.31 -10.74
C GLN A 37 -1.31 -1.23 -11.84
N ASP A 38 -0.04 -1.05 -12.22
CA ASP A 38 0.55 -1.76 -13.37
C ASP A 38 2.07 -1.88 -13.21
N ASP A 39 2.68 -2.62 -14.13
CA ASP A 39 4.11 -2.88 -14.12
C ASP A 39 4.93 -1.59 -14.21
N ASN A 40 4.46 -0.60 -14.97
CA ASN A 40 5.16 0.67 -15.10
C ASN A 40 5.23 1.42 -13.76
N GLN A 41 4.12 1.46 -13.02
CA GLN A 41 4.11 2.04 -11.69
C GLN A 41 5.00 1.24 -10.72
N ALA A 42 4.98 -0.09 -10.83
CA ALA A 42 5.81 -0.94 -9.97
C ALA A 42 7.29 -0.70 -10.19
N VAL A 43 7.74 -0.63 -11.44
CA VAL A 43 9.14 -0.36 -11.77
C VAL A 43 9.55 1.03 -11.31
N THR A 44 8.69 2.02 -11.52
CA THR A 44 8.94 3.40 -11.11
C THR A 44 9.07 3.50 -9.58
N LEU A 45 8.17 2.86 -8.85
CA LEU A 45 8.22 2.85 -7.39
C LEU A 45 9.46 2.10 -6.88
N ASP A 46 9.79 0.96 -7.47
CA ASP A 46 10.97 0.18 -7.11
C ASP A 46 12.24 1.02 -7.20
N ARG A 47 12.41 1.72 -8.30
CA ARG A 47 13.56 2.62 -8.50
C ARG A 47 13.55 3.77 -7.51
N PHE A 48 12.40 4.39 -7.28
CA PHE A 48 12.27 5.51 -6.35
C PHE A 48 12.60 5.09 -4.92
N MET A 49 12.21 3.91 -4.50
CA MET A 49 12.49 3.39 -3.16
C MET A 49 13.98 3.23 -2.85
N TRP A 50 14.82 3.04 -3.87
CA TRP A 50 16.26 2.97 -3.65
C TRP A 50 16.89 4.32 -3.35
N THR A 51 16.26 5.43 -3.74
CA THR A 51 16.87 6.78 -3.70
C THR A 51 16.01 7.85 -3.05
N TRP A 52 14.82 7.52 -2.54
CA TRP A 52 13.86 8.52 -2.04
C TRP A 52 14.37 9.29 -0.81
N LYS A 53 15.26 8.71 -0.05
CA LYS A 53 15.78 9.31 1.17
C LYS A 53 17.24 8.93 1.33
N LYS A 54 18.11 9.95 1.44
CA LYS A 54 19.53 9.75 1.63
C LYS A 54 19.80 8.99 2.94
N GLY A 55 20.61 7.93 2.85
CA GLY A 55 20.95 7.12 4.00
C GLY A 55 19.90 6.09 4.41
N SER A 56 18.76 6.07 3.76
CA SER A 56 17.78 5.02 3.98
C SER A 56 18.13 3.79 3.17
N PHE A 57 18.04 2.62 3.82
CA PHE A 57 18.11 1.33 3.12
C PHE A 57 16.85 0.56 3.46
N LEU A 58 15.93 0.48 2.48
CA LEU A 58 14.66 -0.22 2.62
C LEU A 58 14.66 -1.42 1.68
N PRO A 59 14.91 -2.65 2.22
CA PRO A 59 14.92 -3.83 1.37
C PRO A 59 13.53 -4.07 0.78
N HIS A 60 13.48 -4.20 -0.54
CA HIS A 60 12.21 -4.42 -1.23
C HIS A 60 12.41 -5.16 -2.54
N SER A 61 11.34 -5.75 -3.06
CA SER A 61 11.33 -6.44 -4.34
C SER A 61 10.00 -6.22 -5.03
N PHE A 62 10.04 -6.18 -6.37
CA PHE A 62 8.86 -6.23 -7.20
C PHE A 62 8.53 -7.68 -7.54
N ASP A 63 7.34 -8.15 -7.16
CA ASP A 63 6.85 -9.48 -7.49
C ASP A 63 6.40 -9.53 -8.95
N ASN A 64 7.35 -9.80 -9.84
CA ASN A 64 7.14 -9.90 -11.28
C ASN A 64 7.18 -11.35 -11.80
N GLY A 65 7.23 -12.33 -10.89
CA GLY A 65 7.34 -13.74 -11.23
C GLY A 65 8.78 -14.22 -11.50
N ALA A 66 9.75 -13.31 -11.55
CA ALA A 66 11.15 -13.66 -11.85
C ALA A 66 11.99 -13.89 -10.59
N VAL A 67 11.56 -13.40 -9.45
CA VAL A 67 12.26 -13.51 -8.17
C VAL A 67 11.35 -14.10 -7.11
N ASP A 68 11.98 -14.81 -6.17
CA ASP A 68 11.27 -15.31 -4.99
C ASP A 68 11.17 -14.20 -3.95
N CYS A 69 9.94 -13.81 -3.61
CA CYS A 69 9.67 -12.75 -2.65
C CYS A 69 9.29 -13.27 -1.26
N LEU A 70 9.40 -14.57 -1.02
CA LEU A 70 8.91 -15.21 0.21
C LEU A 70 9.44 -14.56 1.49
N ASP A 71 10.73 -14.22 1.52
CA ASP A 71 11.38 -13.65 2.70
C ASP A 71 11.60 -12.14 2.61
N GLU A 72 11.07 -11.49 1.57
CA GLU A 72 11.23 -10.04 1.42
C GLU A 72 10.34 -9.28 2.39
N PRO A 73 10.89 -8.30 3.12
CA PRO A 73 10.09 -7.53 4.08
C PRO A 73 9.11 -6.56 3.41
N VAL A 74 9.43 -6.06 2.23
CA VAL A 74 8.56 -5.16 1.46
C VAL A 74 8.47 -5.68 0.04
N VAL A 75 7.24 -5.94 -0.41
CA VAL A 75 6.99 -6.43 -1.77
C VAL A 75 6.02 -5.48 -2.47
N ILE A 76 6.38 -5.11 -3.70
CA ILE A 76 5.51 -4.35 -4.60
C ILE A 76 4.82 -5.37 -5.52
N THR A 77 3.51 -5.29 -5.66
CA THR A 77 2.74 -6.19 -6.51
C THR A 77 1.73 -5.42 -7.36
N VAL A 78 1.42 -5.97 -8.53
CA VAL A 78 0.34 -5.47 -9.40
C VAL A 78 -0.84 -6.44 -9.42
N GLU A 79 -0.71 -7.60 -8.78
CA GLU A 79 -1.73 -8.63 -8.70
C GLU A 79 -2.14 -8.91 -7.26
N GLU A 80 -3.33 -9.47 -7.08
CA GLU A 80 -3.85 -9.81 -5.76
C GLU A 80 -3.22 -11.10 -5.27
N ARG A 81 -1.94 -11.01 -4.89
CA ARG A 81 -1.14 -12.07 -4.29
C ARG A 81 -0.40 -11.53 -3.09
N ASN A 82 -0.17 -12.38 -2.11
CA ASN A 82 0.61 -12.04 -0.92
C ASN A 82 1.81 -12.99 -0.79
N PRO A 83 2.88 -12.78 -1.59
CA PRO A 83 3.97 -13.75 -1.67
C PRO A 83 4.88 -13.80 -0.43
N ASN A 84 4.91 -12.73 0.36
CA ASN A 84 5.79 -12.64 1.54
C ASN A 84 5.05 -12.80 2.87
N GLY A 85 3.79 -13.22 2.84
CA GLY A 85 3.02 -13.40 4.08
C GLY A 85 2.82 -12.09 4.85
N ALA A 86 2.67 -10.97 4.16
CA ALA A 86 2.51 -9.67 4.79
C ALA A 86 1.19 -9.58 5.56
N ARG A 87 1.22 -8.92 6.70
CA ARG A 87 0.04 -8.59 7.50
C ARG A 87 -0.46 -7.18 7.22
N VAL A 88 0.38 -6.36 6.59
CA VAL A 88 0.07 -4.97 6.24
C VAL A 88 -0.06 -4.86 4.73
N LEU A 89 -1.20 -4.34 4.28
CA LEU A 89 -1.45 -4.00 2.88
C LEU A 89 -1.49 -2.49 2.74
N ILE A 90 -0.66 -1.94 1.87
CA ILE A 90 -0.71 -0.53 1.49
C ILE A 90 -1.27 -0.46 0.08
N MET A 91 -2.44 0.13 -0.06
CA MET A 91 -3.14 0.21 -1.35
C MET A 91 -2.74 1.47 -2.11
N GLY A 92 -1.62 1.43 -2.77
CA GLY A 92 -1.25 2.48 -3.73
C GLY A 92 -2.26 2.55 -4.87
N ASN A 93 -2.82 1.40 -5.22
CA ASN A 93 -3.99 1.26 -6.08
C ASN A 93 -5.01 0.40 -5.32
N PRO A 94 -6.32 0.70 -5.41
CA PRO A 94 -7.32 -0.08 -4.70
C PRO A 94 -7.33 -1.56 -5.10
N ALA A 95 -7.26 -2.43 -4.10
CA ALA A 95 -7.48 -3.87 -4.27
C ALA A 95 -8.96 -4.19 -4.05
N SER A 96 -9.37 -5.41 -4.42
CA SER A 96 -10.71 -5.88 -4.10
C SER A 96 -10.90 -5.96 -2.59
N PHE A 97 -12.14 -5.83 -2.15
CA PHE A 97 -12.48 -5.96 -0.74
C PHE A 97 -12.11 -7.36 -0.21
N GLN A 98 -12.36 -8.40 -0.99
CA GLN A 98 -12.03 -9.78 -0.60
C GLN A 98 -10.54 -9.96 -0.35
N PHE A 99 -9.69 -9.36 -1.17
CA PHE A 99 -8.27 -9.44 -0.97
C PHE A 99 -7.83 -8.63 0.25
N ALA A 100 -8.28 -7.38 0.32
CA ALA A 100 -7.87 -6.46 1.40
C ALA A 100 -8.24 -6.99 2.79
N GLN A 101 -9.42 -7.60 2.94
CA GLN A 101 -9.87 -8.08 4.26
C GLN A 101 -9.02 -9.21 4.84
N GLN A 102 -8.15 -9.82 4.06
CA GLN A 102 -7.25 -10.88 4.54
C GLN A 102 -6.08 -10.34 5.35
N PHE A 103 -5.84 -9.04 5.32
CA PHE A 103 -4.73 -8.39 6.03
C PHE A 103 -5.18 -7.90 7.40
N GLU A 104 -4.26 -7.84 8.34
CA GLU A 104 -4.54 -7.33 9.69
C GLU A 104 -4.61 -5.80 9.70
N ARG A 105 -3.89 -5.16 8.77
CA ARG A 105 -3.83 -3.71 8.68
C ARG A 105 -3.88 -3.30 7.20
N ILE A 106 -4.74 -2.34 6.92
CA ILE A 106 -4.97 -1.85 5.55
C ILE A 106 -4.76 -0.34 5.56
N ILE A 107 -3.89 0.16 4.68
CA ILE A 107 -3.69 1.59 4.46
C ILE A 107 -4.21 1.92 3.07
N ASP A 108 -5.15 2.84 3.00
CA ASP A 108 -5.71 3.36 1.75
C ASP A 108 -5.42 4.86 1.66
N PHE A 109 -5.71 5.47 0.53
CA PHE A 109 -5.44 6.89 0.30
C PHE A 109 -6.70 7.64 -0.11
N ALA A 110 -6.88 8.80 0.48
CA ALA A 110 -7.90 9.76 0.08
C ALA A 110 -7.22 10.89 -0.70
N GLU A 111 -7.24 10.77 -2.03
CA GLU A 111 -6.55 11.70 -2.94
C GLU A 111 -7.45 12.91 -3.21
N ILE A 112 -7.44 13.86 -2.28
CA ILE A 112 -8.37 14.99 -2.31
C ILE A 112 -7.98 16.10 -3.28
N HIS A 113 -6.80 16.01 -3.91
CA HIS A 113 -6.36 16.92 -4.96
C HIS A 113 -7.12 16.71 -6.29
N ASP A 114 -7.90 15.64 -6.41
CA ASP A 114 -8.67 15.29 -7.58
C ASP A 114 -10.07 14.86 -7.14
N ASP A 115 -11.11 15.49 -7.71
CA ASP A 115 -12.50 15.28 -7.26
C ASP A 115 -12.98 13.85 -7.48
N ASP A 116 -12.61 13.21 -8.59
CA ASP A 116 -13.03 11.84 -8.89
C ASP A 116 -12.33 10.84 -7.96
N LEU A 117 -11.05 11.04 -7.71
CA LEU A 117 -10.29 10.20 -6.79
C LEU A 117 -10.78 10.37 -5.35
N ALA A 118 -11.13 11.60 -4.95
CA ALA A 118 -11.70 11.87 -3.64
C ALA A 118 -13.04 11.15 -3.45
N GLU A 119 -13.89 11.20 -4.47
CA GLU A 119 -15.19 10.52 -4.43
C GLU A 119 -15.02 8.99 -4.35
N ALA A 120 -14.09 8.44 -5.13
CA ALA A 120 -13.79 7.01 -5.08
C ALA A 120 -13.30 6.60 -3.69
N ALA A 121 -12.48 7.41 -3.04
CA ALA A 121 -12.01 7.15 -1.68
C ALA A 121 -13.16 7.18 -0.66
N ARG A 122 -14.09 8.12 -0.80
CA ARG A 122 -15.28 8.17 0.06
C ARG A 122 -16.12 6.91 -0.06
N ARG A 123 -16.27 6.38 -1.27
CA ARG A 123 -16.99 5.12 -1.50
C ARG A 123 -16.30 3.93 -0.84
N ARG A 124 -14.96 3.86 -0.93
CA ARG A 124 -14.21 2.80 -0.27
C ARG A 124 -14.31 2.90 1.26
N PHE A 125 -14.23 4.11 1.79
CA PHE A 125 -14.38 4.35 3.23
C PHE A 125 -15.76 3.86 3.71
N ALA A 126 -16.82 4.22 2.98
CA ALA A 126 -18.18 3.77 3.30
C ALA A 126 -18.32 2.25 3.18
N ARG A 127 -17.69 1.64 2.18
CA ARG A 127 -17.70 0.20 1.99
C ARG A 127 -17.09 -0.53 3.18
N PHE A 128 -15.95 -0.07 3.67
CA PHE A 128 -15.33 -0.65 4.86
C PHE A 128 -16.24 -0.49 6.08
N ARG A 129 -16.84 0.66 6.25
CA ARG A 129 -17.75 0.91 7.37
C ARG A 129 -18.97 -0.02 7.33
N GLU A 130 -19.59 -0.17 6.17
CA GLU A 130 -20.74 -1.03 5.97
C GLU A 130 -20.42 -2.51 6.24
N ALA A 131 -19.20 -2.92 5.98
CA ALA A 131 -18.73 -4.27 6.22
C ALA A 131 -18.35 -4.53 7.69
N GLY A 132 -18.52 -3.53 8.57
CA GLY A 132 -18.27 -3.67 10.00
C GLY A 132 -16.86 -3.26 10.45
N PHE A 133 -15.99 -2.82 9.52
CA PHE A 133 -14.71 -2.24 9.91
C PHE A 133 -14.94 -0.84 10.44
N ALA A 134 -13.99 -0.34 11.22
CA ALA A 134 -14.04 1.03 11.74
C ALA A 134 -12.93 1.86 11.09
N PRO A 135 -13.10 2.26 9.80
CA PRO A 135 -12.07 3.01 9.11
C PRO A 135 -11.87 4.37 9.76
N SER A 136 -10.63 4.82 9.81
CA SER A 136 -10.25 6.11 10.37
C SER A 136 -9.30 6.84 9.45
N MET A 137 -9.17 8.15 9.67
CA MET A 137 -8.15 8.97 8.99
C MET A 137 -6.85 8.87 9.80
N ARG A 138 -5.77 8.69 9.07
CA ARG A 138 -4.43 8.59 9.67
C ARG A 138 -3.79 9.97 9.91
#